data_d8dbd3932ffbc5ff92f2102bf9987b97
#
_entry.id   d8dbd3932ffbc5ff92f2102bf9987b97
#
_cell.length_a   1.000
_cell.length_b   1.000
_cell.length_c   1.000
_cell.angle_alpha   90.00
_cell.angle_beta   90.00
_cell.angle_gamma   90.00
#
_symmetry.space_group_name_H-M   'P 1'
#
loop_
_entity.id
_entity.type
_entity.pdbx_description
1 polymer ?
#
loop_
_entity_poly.entity_id
_entity_poly.type
_entity_poly.pdbx_seq_one_letter_code
_entity_poly.pdbx_strand_id
1 'polypeptide(L)'
;IWQVKPKSVDIDADARENTLENTTEHKHGLNLLVVGGSLGAQILNETVPETCGVLEGLSIKHQCGKGNSEGVIKAYTSVGADMSKIDVSDFIDDMAAAYEWADFVVCRAGALTVSEVAAAGRAAIFVPLPFAVDDHQTKNAQSLVKQNAALMIAQSVLKENLGQAVRQWLQHPEGCLKMGAVAKT
;
A
#
# COMPACT_ATOMS: atom_id res chain seq x y z
N ILE A 1 2.12 13.36 16.70
CA ILE A 1 2.48 13.14 15.28
C ILE A 1 3.93 12.67 15.26
N TRP A 2 4.14 11.40 14.96
CA TRP A 2 5.47 10.79 14.84
C TRP A 2 6.09 11.12 13.47
N GLN A 3 7.40 11.31 13.45
CA GLN A 3 8.15 11.59 12.23
C GLN A 3 8.61 10.27 11.61
N VAL A 4 8.04 9.90 10.47
CA VAL A 4 8.51 8.80 9.64
C VAL A 4 9.59 9.35 8.69
N LYS A 5 10.74 8.69 8.63
CA LYS A 5 11.79 9.08 7.67
C LYS A 5 11.33 8.80 6.23
N PRO A 6 11.53 9.74 5.31
CA PRO A 6 11.29 9.46 3.89
C PRO A 6 12.28 8.39 3.41
N LYS A 7 11.81 7.47 2.58
CA LYS A 7 12.73 6.59 1.84
C LYS A 7 13.47 7.44 0.80
N SER A 8 14.79 7.56 0.96
CA SER A 8 15.64 8.20 -0.05
C SER A 8 15.84 7.24 -1.22
N VAL A 9 15.71 7.76 -2.41
CA VAL A 9 16.27 7.11 -3.61
C VAL A 9 17.70 7.60 -3.70
N ASP A 10 18.68 6.72 -3.46
CA ASP A 10 20.07 7.04 -3.78
C ASP A 10 20.19 7.13 -5.30
N ILE A 11 20.16 8.37 -5.78
CA ILE A 11 20.53 8.67 -7.15
C ILE A 11 22.04 8.88 -7.13
N ASP A 12 22.79 7.82 -7.37
CA ASP A 12 24.21 7.95 -7.67
C ASP A 12 24.39 8.80 -8.93
N ALA A 13 24.79 10.04 -8.70
CA ALA A 13 25.22 10.95 -9.74
C ALA A 13 26.67 10.68 -10.06
N ASP A 14 26.95 9.66 -10.85
CA ASP A 14 28.21 9.61 -11.60
C ASP A 14 27.97 9.00 -12.99
N ALA A 15 27.71 9.88 -13.93
CA ALA A 15 27.62 9.55 -15.32
C ALA A 15 28.98 9.86 -15.99
N ARG A 16 29.78 8.85 -16.21
CA ARG A 16 30.70 8.84 -17.35
C ARG A 16 31.10 7.44 -17.77
N GLU A 17 30.82 7.20 -19.06
CA GLU A 17 31.42 6.27 -20.02
C GLU A 17 31.06 4.78 -20.00
N ASN A 18 30.24 4.45 -21.01
CA ASN A 18 30.33 3.33 -21.94
C ASN A 18 30.86 1.98 -21.44
N THR A 19 29.93 1.05 -21.30
CA THR A 19 30.06 -0.27 -22.01
C THR A 19 28.70 -1.00 -21.94
N LEU A 20 28.21 -1.42 -23.08
CA LEU A 20 27.16 -2.42 -23.25
C LEU A 20 27.58 -3.69 -22.52
N GLU A 21 26.93 -4.05 -21.41
CA GLU A 21 26.80 -5.44 -20.97
C GLU A 21 25.93 -5.50 -19.72
N ASN A 22 24.86 -6.30 -19.80
CA ASN A 22 24.06 -6.84 -18.70
C ASN A 22 23.49 -5.85 -17.66
N THR A 23 22.38 -5.19 -18.02
CA THR A 23 21.42 -4.72 -17.04
C THR A 23 20.72 -5.94 -16.40
N THR A 24 21.31 -6.52 -15.37
CA THR A 24 20.54 -7.20 -14.34
C THR A 24 19.68 -6.13 -13.69
N GLU A 25 18.44 -6.01 -14.17
CA GLU A 25 17.41 -5.27 -13.47
C GLU A 25 17.33 -5.82 -12.03
N HIS A 26 17.91 -5.10 -11.09
CA HIS A 26 17.60 -5.31 -9.68
C HIS A 26 16.11 -4.95 -9.53
N LYS A 27 15.25 -5.94 -9.67
CA LYS A 27 13.84 -5.83 -9.29
C LYS A 27 13.79 -5.53 -7.81
N HIS A 28 13.83 -4.27 -7.44
CA HIS A 28 13.52 -3.84 -6.09
C HIS A 28 12.05 -4.19 -5.84
N GLY A 29 11.81 -5.14 -4.94
CA GLY A 29 10.47 -5.45 -4.49
C GLY A 29 9.85 -4.25 -3.77
N LEU A 30 8.52 -4.18 -3.73
CA LEU A 30 7.76 -3.18 -2.99
C LEU A 30 7.14 -3.78 -1.72
N ASN A 31 7.00 -2.95 -0.71
CA ASN A 31 6.39 -3.29 0.57
C ASN A 31 5.00 -2.66 0.66
N LEU A 32 3.98 -3.50 0.70
CA LEU A 32 2.58 -3.11 0.88
C LEU A 32 2.17 -3.21 2.35
N LEU A 33 1.65 -2.12 2.90
CA LEU A 33 0.94 -2.12 4.17
C LEU A 33 -0.57 -2.05 3.92
N VAL A 34 -1.33 -3.03 4.43
CA VAL A 34 -2.79 -3.02 4.41
C VAL A 34 -3.31 -2.65 5.79
N VAL A 35 -4.14 -1.61 5.87
CA VAL A 35 -4.72 -1.13 7.12
C VAL A 35 -6.24 -1.24 7.07
N GLY A 36 -6.78 -2.25 7.76
CA GLY A 36 -8.22 -2.49 7.84
C GLY A 36 -8.92 -1.71 8.95
N GLY A 37 -8.18 -1.19 9.92
CA GLY A 37 -8.73 -0.58 11.13
C GLY A 37 -9.04 -1.63 12.21
N SER A 38 -9.51 -1.19 13.39
CA SER A 38 -9.71 -2.04 14.57
C SER A 38 -10.70 -3.19 14.36
N LEU A 39 -11.73 -2.97 13.57
CA LEU A 39 -12.73 -3.99 13.22
C LEU A 39 -12.38 -4.74 11.93
N GLY A 40 -11.34 -4.28 11.22
CA GLY A 40 -10.99 -4.77 9.90
C GLY A 40 -11.89 -4.18 8.81
N ALA A 41 -11.48 -4.42 7.57
CA ALA A 41 -12.27 -4.11 6.39
C ALA A 41 -12.44 -5.41 5.59
N GLN A 42 -13.60 -6.02 5.65
CA GLN A 42 -13.87 -7.30 5.02
C GLN A 42 -13.46 -7.31 3.56
N ILE A 43 -13.80 -6.25 2.81
CA ILE A 43 -13.43 -6.15 1.40
C ILE A 43 -11.91 -6.18 1.16
N LEU A 44 -11.10 -5.59 2.05
CA LEU A 44 -9.65 -5.65 1.95
C LEU A 44 -9.14 -7.04 2.33
N ASN A 45 -9.72 -7.65 3.37
CA ASN A 45 -9.37 -8.98 3.84
C ASN A 45 -9.63 -10.07 2.78
N GLU A 46 -10.60 -9.86 1.91
CA GLU A 46 -10.94 -10.77 0.81
C GLU A 46 -10.15 -10.43 -0.47
N THR A 47 -10.16 -9.16 -0.86
CA THR A 47 -9.65 -8.75 -2.18
C THR A 47 -8.12 -8.70 -2.25
N VAL A 48 -7.44 -8.25 -1.19
CA VAL A 48 -5.96 -8.14 -1.22
C VAL A 48 -5.29 -9.51 -1.35
N PRO A 49 -5.67 -10.55 -0.59
CA PRO A 49 -5.14 -11.90 -0.82
C PRO A 49 -5.35 -12.39 -2.24
N GLU A 50 -6.56 -12.22 -2.77
CA GLU A 50 -6.93 -12.72 -4.10
C GLU A 50 -6.17 -12.01 -5.23
N THR A 51 -5.99 -10.70 -5.14
CA THR A 51 -5.46 -9.88 -6.24
C THR A 51 -3.97 -9.59 -6.12
N CYS A 52 -3.44 -9.54 -4.91
CA CYS A 52 -2.05 -9.16 -4.62
C CYS A 52 -1.20 -10.29 -4.05
N GLY A 53 -1.81 -11.32 -3.46
CA GLY A 53 -1.10 -12.38 -2.73
C GLY A 53 -0.08 -13.16 -3.57
N VAL A 54 -0.29 -13.25 -4.87
CA VAL A 54 0.58 -13.99 -5.82
C VAL A 54 1.48 -13.09 -6.66
N LEU A 55 1.51 -11.78 -6.39
CA LEU A 55 2.33 -10.85 -7.16
C LEU A 55 3.81 -10.97 -6.76
N GLU A 56 4.65 -11.31 -7.72
CA GLU A 56 6.09 -11.36 -7.51
C GLU A 56 6.67 -9.98 -7.18
N GLY A 57 7.65 -9.94 -6.29
CA GLY A 57 8.29 -8.70 -5.87
C GLY A 57 7.48 -7.89 -4.85
N LEU A 58 6.40 -8.44 -4.29
CA LEU A 58 5.59 -7.79 -3.27
C LEU A 58 5.76 -8.48 -1.92
N SER A 59 6.08 -7.69 -0.88
CA SER A 59 5.98 -8.11 0.52
C SER A 59 4.81 -7.40 1.18
N ILE A 60 4.02 -8.10 1.99
CA ILE A 60 2.76 -7.58 2.53
C ILE A 60 2.76 -7.66 4.06
N LYS A 61 2.42 -6.55 4.71
CA LYS A 61 1.92 -6.53 6.10
C LYS A 61 0.44 -6.20 6.07
N HIS A 62 -0.39 -7.11 6.58
CA HIS A 62 -1.85 -6.99 6.54
C HIS A 62 -2.43 -6.93 7.96
N GLN A 63 -2.82 -5.73 8.38
CA GLN A 63 -3.59 -5.53 9.59
C GLN A 63 -5.07 -5.73 9.26
N CYS A 64 -5.61 -6.86 9.70
CA CYS A 64 -6.91 -7.36 9.25
C CYS A 64 -8.07 -7.09 10.23
N GLY A 65 -7.78 -6.55 11.42
CA GLY A 65 -8.76 -6.33 12.48
C GLY A 65 -8.96 -7.54 13.38
N LYS A 66 -9.50 -7.28 14.55
CA LYS A 66 -9.65 -8.26 15.64
C LYS A 66 -10.36 -9.54 15.19
N GLY A 67 -9.70 -10.68 15.41
CA GLY A 67 -10.26 -12.00 15.16
C GLY A 67 -10.28 -12.45 13.69
N ASN A 68 -9.70 -11.67 12.78
CA ASN A 68 -9.74 -11.95 11.34
C ASN A 68 -8.47 -12.65 10.80
N SER A 69 -7.38 -12.70 11.58
CA SER A 69 -6.07 -13.16 11.09
C SER A 69 -6.10 -14.59 10.53
N GLU A 70 -6.77 -15.53 11.19
CA GLU A 70 -6.86 -16.91 10.71
C GLU A 70 -7.53 -16.99 9.32
N GLY A 71 -8.65 -16.28 9.14
CA GLY A 71 -9.37 -16.24 7.87
C GLY A 71 -8.54 -15.60 6.75
N VAL A 72 -7.80 -14.54 7.06
CA VAL A 72 -6.96 -13.84 6.07
C VAL A 72 -5.73 -14.67 5.70
N ILE A 73 -5.08 -15.33 6.67
CA ILE A 73 -3.98 -16.28 6.40
C ILE A 73 -4.47 -17.40 5.48
N LYS A 74 -5.65 -17.96 5.76
CA LYS A 74 -6.26 -18.99 4.91
C LYS A 74 -6.54 -18.48 3.48
N ALA A 75 -6.99 -17.23 3.34
CA ALA A 75 -7.23 -16.61 2.04
C ALA A 75 -5.92 -16.48 1.23
N TYR A 76 -4.83 -16.02 1.82
CA TYR A 76 -3.51 -15.97 1.18
C TYR A 76 -2.98 -17.37 0.81
N THR A 77 -3.11 -18.32 1.71
CA THR A 77 -2.66 -19.70 1.48
C THR A 77 -3.43 -20.34 0.34
N SER A 78 -4.76 -20.11 0.25
CA SER A 78 -5.62 -20.70 -0.77
C SER A 78 -5.32 -20.25 -2.20
N VAL A 79 -4.75 -19.07 -2.37
CA VAL A 79 -4.29 -18.55 -3.67
C VAL A 79 -2.85 -18.95 -4.00
N GLY A 80 -2.17 -19.68 -3.12
CA GLY A 80 -0.79 -20.11 -3.31
C GLY A 80 0.26 -19.01 -3.05
N ALA A 81 -0.06 -18.04 -2.19
CA ALA A 81 0.84 -16.96 -1.84
C ALA A 81 2.08 -17.47 -1.09
N ASP A 82 3.23 -16.82 -1.30
CA ASP A 82 4.46 -17.07 -0.54
C ASP A 82 4.33 -16.44 0.86
N MET A 83 3.94 -17.25 1.84
CA MET A 83 3.73 -16.80 3.23
C MET A 83 5.00 -16.32 3.92
N SER A 84 6.20 -16.57 3.38
CA SER A 84 7.44 -16.00 3.92
C SER A 84 7.56 -14.48 3.70
N LYS A 85 6.76 -13.92 2.80
CA LYS A 85 6.71 -12.49 2.46
C LYS A 85 5.46 -11.80 2.98
N ILE A 86 4.59 -12.53 3.70
CA ILE A 86 3.29 -12.02 4.15
C ILE A 86 3.19 -12.15 5.66
N ASP A 87 2.99 -11.00 6.31
CA ASP A 87 2.75 -10.89 7.75
C ASP A 87 1.31 -10.42 7.97
N VAL A 88 0.50 -11.27 8.60
CA VAL A 88 -0.92 -10.99 8.90
C VAL A 88 -1.10 -10.87 10.39
N SER A 89 -1.72 -9.78 10.83
CA SER A 89 -2.00 -9.53 12.25
C SER A 89 -3.35 -8.86 12.45
N ASP A 90 -3.98 -9.12 13.59
CA ASP A 90 -5.21 -8.44 13.99
C ASP A 90 -4.95 -6.94 14.19
N PHE A 91 -3.81 -6.60 14.83
CA PHE A 91 -3.38 -5.23 15.12
C PHE A 91 -1.89 -5.06 14.83
N ILE A 92 -1.47 -3.84 14.61
CA ILE A 92 -0.07 -3.42 14.54
C ILE A 92 0.15 -2.41 15.67
N ASP A 93 1.00 -2.79 16.65
CA ASP A 93 1.28 -1.94 17.80
C ASP A 93 2.12 -0.71 17.44
N ASP A 94 3.12 -0.89 16.58
CA ASP A 94 3.98 0.18 16.09
C ASP A 94 3.64 0.55 14.64
N MET A 95 2.62 1.40 14.51
CA MET A 95 2.21 1.92 13.20
C MET A 95 3.28 2.80 12.55
N ALA A 96 4.11 3.49 13.34
CA ALA A 96 5.21 4.29 12.82
C ALA A 96 6.21 3.41 12.07
N ALA A 97 6.67 2.33 12.70
CA ALA A 97 7.57 1.36 12.07
C ALA A 97 6.92 0.68 10.85
N ALA A 98 5.60 0.40 10.90
CA ALA A 98 4.89 -0.17 9.77
C ALA A 98 4.85 0.78 8.57
N TYR A 99 4.59 2.07 8.79
CA TYR A 99 4.65 3.08 7.72
C TYR A 99 6.08 3.30 7.21
N GLU A 100 7.11 3.25 8.07
CA GLU A 100 8.51 3.34 7.64
C GLU A 100 8.90 2.18 6.72
N TRP A 101 8.46 0.98 7.05
CA TRP A 101 8.70 -0.22 6.25
C TRP A 101 7.99 -0.17 4.89
N ALA A 102 6.77 0.37 4.83
CA ALA A 102 5.94 0.39 3.64
C ALA A 102 6.49 1.30 2.53
N ASP A 103 6.31 0.92 1.29
CA ASP A 103 6.43 1.80 0.13
C ASP A 103 5.09 2.44 -0.21
N PHE A 104 4.00 1.68 -0.02
CA PHE A 104 2.64 2.19 -0.21
C PHE A 104 1.65 1.49 0.73
N VAL A 105 0.46 2.08 0.84
CA VAL A 105 -0.60 1.65 1.75
C VAL A 105 -1.89 1.42 0.98
N VAL A 106 -2.60 0.34 1.32
CA VAL A 106 -4.00 0.12 0.90
C VAL A 106 -4.88 0.18 2.15
N CYS A 107 -5.82 1.10 2.18
CA CYS A 107 -6.62 1.34 3.40
C CYS A 107 -7.95 2.02 3.12
N ARG A 108 -8.81 2.07 4.14
CA ARG A 108 -9.97 2.96 4.17
C ARG A 108 -9.51 4.43 4.25
N ALA A 109 -10.39 5.35 3.90
CA ALA A 109 -10.10 6.79 3.87
C ALA A 109 -10.68 7.54 5.09
N GLY A 110 -10.55 6.97 6.29
CA GLY A 110 -10.85 7.68 7.52
C GLY A 110 -9.92 8.89 7.70
N ALA A 111 -10.39 9.98 8.30
CA ALA A 111 -9.64 11.23 8.42
C ALA A 111 -8.27 11.03 9.09
N LEU A 112 -8.21 10.24 10.17
CA LEU A 112 -6.97 9.93 10.86
C LEU A 112 -5.99 9.17 9.95
N THR A 113 -6.45 8.12 9.26
CA THR A 113 -5.62 7.32 8.35
C THR A 113 -5.08 8.16 7.20
N VAL A 114 -5.89 9.02 6.60
CA VAL A 114 -5.45 9.94 5.53
C VAL A 114 -4.34 10.88 6.04
N SER A 115 -4.51 11.42 7.25
CA SER A 115 -3.50 12.29 7.88
C SER A 115 -2.20 11.54 8.21
N GLU A 116 -2.29 10.29 8.67
CA GLU A 116 -1.13 9.45 8.97
C GLU A 116 -0.35 9.11 7.70
N VAL A 117 -1.04 8.70 6.64
CA VAL A 117 -0.43 8.40 5.34
C VAL A 117 0.29 9.63 4.77
N ALA A 118 -0.33 10.81 4.82
CA ALA A 118 0.27 12.06 4.40
C ALA A 118 1.52 12.38 5.23
N ALA A 119 1.43 12.32 6.56
CA ALA A 119 2.55 12.58 7.46
C ALA A 119 3.71 11.60 7.23
N ALA A 120 3.40 10.34 6.93
CA ALA A 120 4.39 9.31 6.62
C ALA A 120 5.05 9.51 5.25
N GLY A 121 4.44 10.28 4.35
CA GLY A 121 4.94 10.46 2.98
C GLY A 121 4.93 9.16 2.19
N ARG A 122 3.84 8.39 2.31
CA ARG A 122 3.67 7.13 1.58
C ARG A 122 2.60 7.28 0.51
N ALA A 123 2.81 6.63 -0.62
CA ALA A 123 1.75 6.47 -1.61
C ALA A 123 0.60 5.68 -1.00
N ALA A 124 -0.62 5.96 -1.44
CA ALA A 124 -1.78 5.21 -0.98
C ALA A 124 -2.75 4.87 -2.09
N ILE A 125 -3.43 3.75 -1.91
CA ILE A 125 -4.66 3.41 -2.60
C ILE A 125 -5.77 3.44 -1.56
N PHE A 126 -6.56 4.51 -1.57
CA PHE A 126 -7.72 4.62 -0.69
C PHE A 126 -8.91 3.89 -1.25
N VAL A 127 -9.57 3.13 -0.38
CA VAL A 127 -10.82 2.42 -0.67
C VAL A 127 -11.90 2.97 0.27
N PRO A 128 -12.60 4.05 -0.13
CA PRO A 128 -13.61 4.65 0.72
C PRO A 128 -14.71 3.68 1.11
N LEU A 129 -15.21 3.79 2.35
CA LEU A 129 -16.36 3.03 2.79
C LEU A 129 -17.60 3.51 2.02
N PRO A 130 -18.30 2.64 1.28
CA PRO A 130 -19.53 3.02 0.60
C PRO A 130 -20.63 3.29 1.63
N PHE A 131 -21.58 4.16 1.28
CA PHE A 131 -22.74 4.49 2.11
C PHE A 131 -22.42 5.16 3.47
N ALA A 132 -21.23 5.71 3.65
CA ALA A 132 -20.94 6.58 4.79
C ALA A 132 -21.83 7.81 4.72
N VAL A 133 -22.45 8.18 5.84
CA VAL A 133 -23.23 9.42 5.92
C VAL A 133 -22.37 10.59 5.46
N ASP A 134 -22.86 11.40 4.52
CA ASP A 134 -22.17 12.54 3.91
C ASP A 134 -20.89 12.24 3.11
N ASP A 135 -20.62 10.99 2.77
CA ASP A 135 -19.47 10.59 1.93
C ASP A 135 -18.12 11.16 2.40
N HIS A 136 -17.91 11.22 3.73
CA HIS A 136 -16.72 11.81 4.32
C HIS A 136 -15.44 11.13 3.86
N GLN A 137 -15.43 9.80 3.68
CA GLN A 137 -14.22 9.09 3.30
C GLN A 137 -13.77 9.43 1.89
N THR A 138 -14.68 9.54 0.92
CA THR A 138 -14.33 9.99 -0.42
C THR A 138 -13.76 11.40 -0.38
N LYS A 139 -14.37 12.32 0.38
CA LYS A 139 -13.88 13.69 0.52
C LYS A 139 -12.48 13.74 1.16
N ASN A 140 -12.23 12.94 2.19
CA ASN A 140 -10.92 12.85 2.84
C ASN A 140 -9.85 12.39 1.85
N ALA A 141 -10.10 11.33 1.08
CA ALA A 141 -9.17 10.82 0.07
C ALA A 141 -8.93 11.82 -1.07
N GLN A 142 -9.96 12.53 -1.52
CA GLN A 142 -9.87 13.47 -2.64
C GLN A 142 -8.81 14.57 -2.43
N SER A 143 -8.53 14.96 -1.20
CA SER A 143 -7.51 15.97 -0.91
C SER A 143 -6.13 15.55 -1.40
N LEU A 144 -5.75 14.29 -1.19
CA LEU A 144 -4.48 13.74 -1.66
C LEU A 144 -4.55 13.30 -3.13
N VAL A 145 -5.67 12.77 -3.59
CA VAL A 145 -5.85 12.36 -4.99
C VAL A 145 -5.71 13.55 -5.95
N LYS A 146 -6.30 14.69 -5.64
CA LYS A 146 -6.18 15.93 -6.45
C LYS A 146 -4.75 16.44 -6.57
N GLN A 147 -3.89 16.12 -5.61
CA GLN A 147 -2.48 16.49 -5.60
C GLN A 147 -1.59 15.41 -6.26
N ASN A 148 -2.17 14.35 -6.83
CA ASN A 148 -1.47 13.16 -7.31
C ASN A 148 -0.61 12.48 -6.20
N ALA A 149 -1.05 12.60 -4.96
CA ALA A 149 -0.40 12.02 -3.79
C ALA A 149 -0.99 10.65 -3.39
N ALA A 150 -2.09 10.26 -3.99
CA ALA A 150 -2.76 8.98 -3.77
C ALA A 150 -3.61 8.57 -4.96
N LEU A 151 -3.96 7.27 -5.00
CA LEU A 151 -5.04 6.74 -5.83
C LEU A 151 -6.29 6.51 -4.97
N MET A 152 -7.43 6.47 -5.60
CA MET A 152 -8.69 6.08 -4.98
C MET A 152 -9.40 5.08 -5.88
N ILE A 153 -9.79 3.93 -5.30
CA ILE A 153 -10.54 2.89 -5.99
C ILE A 153 -11.83 2.65 -5.21
N ALA A 154 -12.97 2.80 -5.89
CA ALA A 154 -14.25 2.50 -5.28
C ALA A 154 -14.34 1.01 -4.92
N GLN A 155 -14.97 0.68 -3.79
CA GLN A 155 -15.11 -0.70 -3.33
C GLN A 155 -15.77 -1.61 -4.37
N SER A 156 -16.73 -1.09 -5.12
CA SER A 156 -17.48 -1.84 -6.15
C SER A 156 -16.63 -2.36 -7.31
N VAL A 157 -15.47 -1.75 -7.55
CA VAL A 157 -14.55 -2.11 -8.66
C VAL A 157 -13.15 -2.46 -8.15
N LEU A 158 -13.02 -2.70 -6.84
CA LEU A 158 -11.71 -2.96 -6.21
C LEU A 158 -11.09 -4.23 -6.74
N LYS A 159 -11.88 -5.29 -6.85
CA LYS A 159 -11.41 -6.61 -7.30
C LYS A 159 -10.81 -6.57 -8.72
N GLU A 160 -11.40 -5.78 -9.60
CA GLU A 160 -10.96 -5.65 -10.99
C GLU A 160 -9.73 -4.76 -11.13
N ASN A 161 -9.57 -3.75 -10.25
CA ASN A 161 -8.59 -2.69 -10.47
C ASN A 161 -7.37 -2.76 -9.53
N LEU A 162 -7.49 -3.32 -8.31
CA LEU A 162 -6.40 -3.29 -7.33
C LEU A 162 -5.15 -4.00 -7.83
N GLY A 163 -5.29 -5.22 -8.33
CA GLY A 163 -4.16 -6.01 -8.82
C GLY A 163 -3.42 -5.33 -9.98
N GLN A 164 -4.15 -4.64 -10.86
CA GLN A 164 -3.56 -3.89 -11.97
C GLN A 164 -2.79 -2.67 -11.47
N ALA A 165 -3.34 -1.90 -10.54
CA ALA A 165 -2.68 -0.74 -9.96
C ALA A 165 -1.38 -1.13 -9.26
N VAL A 166 -1.38 -2.21 -8.48
CA VAL A 166 -0.19 -2.71 -7.79
C VAL A 166 0.86 -3.23 -8.78
N ARG A 167 0.45 -3.99 -9.81
CA ARG A 167 1.37 -4.43 -10.88
C ARG A 167 2.05 -3.26 -11.58
N GLN A 168 1.31 -2.19 -11.84
CA GLN A 168 1.87 -1.00 -12.47
C GLN A 168 2.96 -0.37 -11.61
N TRP A 169 2.78 -0.30 -10.29
CA TRP A 169 3.81 0.18 -9.37
C TRP A 169 4.99 -0.79 -9.24
N LEU A 170 4.76 -2.10 -9.31
CA LEU A 170 5.85 -3.09 -9.32
C LEU A 170 6.72 -2.98 -10.59
N GLN A 171 6.12 -2.60 -11.72
CA GLN A 171 6.83 -2.35 -12.98
C GLN A 171 7.53 -0.99 -13.00
N HIS A 172 6.96 0.02 -12.33
CA HIS A 172 7.41 1.41 -12.29
C HIS A 172 7.45 1.94 -10.86
N PRO A 173 8.35 1.42 -9.99
CA PRO A 173 8.38 1.77 -8.56
C PRO A 173 8.64 3.25 -8.30
N GLU A 174 9.31 3.95 -9.22
CA GLU A 174 9.53 5.39 -9.14
C GLU A 174 8.23 6.20 -9.10
N GLY A 175 7.17 5.72 -9.76
CA GLY A 175 5.85 6.35 -9.72
C GLY A 175 5.22 6.32 -8.32
N CYS A 176 5.33 5.18 -7.65
CA CYS A 176 4.91 5.00 -6.27
C CYS A 176 5.68 5.92 -5.31
N LEU A 177 7.02 5.94 -5.41
CA LEU A 177 7.87 6.76 -4.54
C LEU A 177 7.62 8.26 -4.71
N LYS A 178 7.47 8.73 -5.96
CA LYS A 178 7.12 10.13 -6.25
C LYS A 178 5.77 10.52 -5.66
N MET A 179 4.77 9.65 -5.77
CA MET A 179 3.45 9.88 -5.20
C MET A 179 3.51 10.04 -3.68
N GLY A 180 4.26 9.18 -2.98
CA GLY A 180 4.47 9.29 -1.55
C GLY A 180 5.19 10.59 -1.15
N ALA A 181 6.18 11.03 -1.92
CA ALA A 181 6.88 12.29 -1.67
C ALA A 181 5.93 13.50 -1.76
N VAL A 182 5.00 13.51 -2.71
CA VAL A 182 3.98 14.56 -2.84
C VAL A 182 3.01 14.56 -1.66
N ALA A 183 2.65 13.40 -1.10
CA ALA A 183 1.74 13.31 0.04
C ALA A 183 2.25 14.05 1.28
N LYS A 184 3.56 14.23 1.41
CA LYS A 184 4.21 14.84 2.58
C LYS A 184 4.26 16.37 2.52
N THR A 185 4.04 16.96 1.36
CA THR A 185 4.08 18.43 1.17
C THR A 185 2.76 19.07 1.53
#